data_8c458de7d471c984853ff86f76d3c7fb
#
_entry.id   8c458de7d471c984853ff86f76d3c7fb
#
_cell.length_a   1.000
_cell.length_b   1.000
_cell.length_c   1.000
_cell.angle_alpha   90.00
_cell.angle_beta   90.00
_cell.angle_gamma   90.00
#
_symmetry.space_group_name_H-M   'P 1'
#
loop_
_entity.id
_entity.type
_entity.pdbx_description
1 polymer ?
#
loop_
_entity_poly.entity_id
_entity_poly.type
_entity_poly.pdbx_seq_one_letter_code
_entity_poly.pdbx_strand_id
1 'polypeptide(L)'
;MKRTTTSLALLALCLAGSTAQAQTLTKATSYGTHAVSRPVMIDSVDVHNQKFSLGSLLKTPYKTEGLKGTSVAAASNGFFAVAQPASGASTFSSYSFPLISQGFTKGTLKLYGRARYALYDGETLLGSNEDKIAESDTVPAVSVPLTLIATNKNLVVKVLSTAEDKARGDFKLVFEPEEGLPQLDLKAASDGVRYINWNYLTHGKRLYYTHVSPSGKYVLVTYTERAPKKGVSYQEIREGATGKVLRTTQSLYGAEWMPDEDVLVMKTSNRAGDQLVKIDPVSGRSTVWIDKIPGESFMISPDKRSIYIYEEVKGPEKDKLLI
;
A
#
# COMPACT_ATOMS: atom_id res chain seq x y z
N MET A 1 24.72 -6.80 57.24
CA MET A 1 25.08 -6.76 55.82
C MET A 1 24.13 -7.67 55.00
N LYS A 2 23.02 -7.13 54.51
CA LYS A 2 22.14 -7.80 53.53
C LYS A 2 21.27 -6.71 52.87
N ARG A 3 21.76 -6.06 51.89
CA ARG A 3 21.02 -5.21 50.93
C ARG A 3 21.89 -5.08 49.69
N THR A 4 21.55 -5.74 48.59
CA THR A 4 21.91 -5.37 47.22
C THR A 4 21.75 -6.56 46.29
N THR A 5 20.52 -7.07 46.10
CA THR A 5 20.26 -8.00 45.01
C THR A 5 18.90 -7.81 44.32
N THR A 6 18.13 -6.77 44.70
CA THR A 6 16.78 -6.61 44.13
C THR A 6 16.71 -5.56 43.01
N SER A 7 17.75 -4.80 42.74
CA SER A 7 17.72 -3.73 41.74
C SER A 7 18.15 -4.14 40.33
N LEU A 8 18.77 -5.31 40.14
CA LEU A 8 19.21 -5.75 38.81
C LEU A 8 18.10 -6.48 38.03
N ALA A 9 17.11 -7.06 38.70
CA ALA A 9 16.03 -7.77 38.02
C ALA A 9 15.00 -6.85 37.37
N LEU A 10 14.86 -5.61 37.86
CA LEU A 10 13.91 -4.65 37.29
C LEU A 10 14.44 -3.97 35.99
N LEU A 11 15.75 -3.89 35.81
CA LEU A 11 16.36 -3.30 34.61
C LEU A 11 16.37 -4.24 33.42
N ALA A 12 16.32 -5.55 33.64
CA ALA A 12 16.29 -6.55 32.56
C ALA A 12 14.91 -6.69 31.91
N LEU A 13 13.82 -6.27 32.58
CA LEU A 13 12.47 -6.36 32.02
C LEU A 13 12.11 -5.19 31.06
N CYS A 14 12.87 -4.10 31.09
CA CYS A 14 12.63 -2.95 30.19
C CYS A 14 13.36 -3.04 28.86
N LEU A 15 14.20 -4.05 28.65
CA LEU A 15 14.94 -4.30 27.41
C LEU A 15 14.32 -5.43 26.54
N ALA A 16 13.14 -5.92 26.89
CA ALA A 16 12.32 -6.67 25.93
C ALA A 16 11.82 -5.70 24.85
N GLY A 17 12.73 -5.24 24.02
CA GLY A 17 12.40 -4.59 22.77
C GLY A 17 11.44 -5.52 22.05
N SER A 18 10.22 -5.05 21.76
CA SER A 18 9.27 -5.77 20.91
C SER A 18 9.95 -6.02 19.58
N THR A 19 10.60 -7.17 19.43
CA THR A 19 11.03 -7.64 18.12
C THR A 19 9.80 -7.67 17.24
N ALA A 20 9.86 -6.99 16.11
CA ALA A 20 8.78 -7.02 15.13
C ALA A 20 8.56 -8.49 14.74
N GLN A 21 7.52 -9.11 15.31
CA GLN A 21 7.26 -10.52 15.09
C GLN A 21 6.42 -10.67 13.81
N ALA A 22 6.92 -11.48 12.88
CA ALA A 22 6.19 -11.83 11.68
C ALA A 22 4.83 -12.46 12.02
N GLN A 23 3.78 -12.02 11.34
CA GLN A 23 2.42 -12.46 11.57
C GLN A 23 1.89 -13.21 10.35
N THR A 24 1.52 -14.48 10.55
CA THR A 24 0.89 -15.29 9.51
C THR A 24 -0.61 -15.00 9.46
N LEU A 25 -1.14 -14.73 8.28
CA LEU A 25 -2.57 -14.63 8.05
C LEU A 25 -3.16 -16.04 7.94
N THR A 26 -4.15 -16.36 8.79
CA THR A 26 -4.67 -17.72 8.92
C THR A 26 -6.12 -17.88 8.48
N LYS A 27 -6.82 -16.80 8.12
CA LYS A 27 -8.21 -16.82 7.66
C LYS A 27 -8.33 -16.06 6.33
N ALA A 28 -9.08 -16.63 5.40
CA ALA A 28 -9.37 -16.03 4.10
C ALA A 28 -10.80 -16.40 3.64
N THR A 29 -11.27 -15.68 2.64
CA THR A 29 -12.46 -16.08 1.86
C THR A 29 -11.98 -16.64 0.53
N SER A 30 -12.26 -17.91 0.25
CA SER A 30 -12.00 -18.53 -1.05
C SER A 30 -13.20 -18.35 -1.98
N TYR A 31 -12.94 -17.98 -3.22
CA TYR A 31 -13.96 -17.87 -4.28
C TYR A 31 -13.95 -19.09 -5.22
N GLY A 32 -13.31 -20.14 -4.79
CA GLY A 32 -13.28 -21.41 -5.51
C GLY A 32 -12.17 -21.51 -6.53
N THR A 33 -12.23 -22.61 -7.28
CA THR A 33 -11.25 -22.94 -8.32
C THR A 33 -11.98 -22.98 -9.66
N HIS A 34 -11.46 -22.26 -10.64
CA HIS A 34 -12.04 -22.14 -11.96
C HIS A 34 -11.09 -22.74 -12.99
N ALA A 35 -11.63 -23.50 -13.93
CA ALA A 35 -10.85 -23.98 -15.06
C ALA A 35 -10.43 -22.80 -15.96
N VAL A 36 -9.19 -22.84 -16.43
CA VAL A 36 -8.65 -21.86 -17.34
C VAL A 36 -8.62 -22.46 -18.73
N SER A 37 -9.31 -21.82 -19.66
CA SER A 37 -9.23 -22.14 -21.07
C SER A 37 -8.11 -21.33 -21.74
N ARG A 38 -7.28 -21.99 -22.53
CA ARG A 38 -6.32 -21.27 -23.37
C ARG A 38 -7.06 -20.64 -24.56
N PRO A 39 -6.75 -19.39 -24.93
CA PRO A 39 -7.30 -18.83 -26.16
C PRO A 39 -6.85 -19.66 -27.38
N VAL A 40 -7.66 -19.68 -28.42
CA VAL A 40 -7.25 -20.23 -29.71
C VAL A 40 -6.14 -19.34 -30.28
N MET A 41 -4.98 -19.93 -30.53
CA MET A 41 -3.80 -19.20 -30.99
C MET A 41 -3.30 -19.80 -32.32
N ILE A 42 -2.89 -18.91 -33.20
CA ILE A 42 -2.19 -19.28 -34.42
C ILE A 42 -0.70 -19.13 -34.16
N ASP A 43 0.08 -20.19 -34.42
CA ASP A 43 1.55 -20.22 -34.23
C ASP A 43 2.04 -19.79 -32.83
N SER A 44 1.28 -20.11 -31.79
CA SER A 44 1.60 -19.77 -30.39
C SER A 44 1.74 -18.27 -30.09
N VAL A 45 1.20 -17.43 -30.96
CA VAL A 45 1.14 -15.98 -30.76
C VAL A 45 -0.29 -15.48 -30.86
N ASP A 46 -0.60 -14.39 -30.20
CA ASP A 46 -1.91 -13.74 -30.29
C ASP A 46 -2.03 -12.85 -31.53
N VAL A 47 -3.20 -12.22 -31.71
CA VAL A 47 -3.47 -11.30 -32.83
C VAL A 47 -2.55 -10.08 -32.91
N HIS A 48 -1.81 -9.79 -31.82
CA HIS A 48 -0.82 -8.74 -31.75
C HIS A 48 0.63 -9.26 -31.89
N ASN A 49 0.80 -10.49 -32.33
CA ASN A 49 2.09 -11.18 -32.46
C ASN A 49 2.84 -11.36 -31.12
N GLN A 50 2.11 -11.41 -30.00
CA GLN A 50 2.65 -11.65 -28.67
C GLN A 50 2.48 -13.12 -28.30
N LYS A 51 3.55 -13.72 -27.72
CA LYS A 51 3.48 -15.07 -27.20
C LYS A 51 2.51 -15.13 -26.02
N PHE A 52 1.54 -16.05 -26.08
CA PHE A 52 0.66 -16.29 -24.97
C PHE A 52 1.42 -16.95 -23.81
N SER A 53 1.32 -16.34 -22.63
CA SER A 53 1.77 -16.92 -21.37
C SER A 53 0.56 -17.10 -20.45
N LEU A 54 0.38 -18.29 -19.88
CA LEU A 54 -0.64 -18.53 -18.85
C LEU A 54 -0.42 -17.60 -17.66
N GLY A 55 0.83 -17.27 -17.34
CA GLY A 55 1.17 -16.33 -16.27
C GLY A 55 0.57 -14.94 -16.47
N SER A 56 0.34 -14.52 -17.72
CA SER A 56 -0.28 -13.23 -18.02
C SER A 56 -1.71 -13.11 -17.47
N LEU A 57 -2.42 -14.22 -17.30
CA LEU A 57 -3.75 -14.27 -16.69
C LEU A 57 -3.74 -13.79 -15.22
N LEU A 58 -2.62 -13.93 -14.53
CA LEU A 58 -2.47 -13.43 -13.17
C LEU A 58 -2.50 -11.90 -13.11
N LYS A 59 -2.14 -11.21 -14.17
CA LYS A 59 -2.13 -9.74 -14.26
C LYS A 59 -3.52 -9.15 -14.48
N THR A 60 -4.48 -9.94 -14.91
CA THR A 60 -5.85 -9.47 -15.13
C THR A 60 -6.55 -9.30 -13.78
N PRO A 61 -7.09 -8.12 -13.46
CA PRO A 61 -7.86 -7.92 -12.24
C PRO A 61 -9.03 -8.91 -12.16
N TYR A 62 -9.22 -9.46 -10.98
CA TYR A 62 -10.30 -10.42 -10.74
C TYR A 62 -11.40 -9.77 -9.91
N LYS A 63 -12.59 -9.70 -10.50
CA LYS A 63 -13.77 -9.18 -9.79
C LYS A 63 -14.42 -10.32 -9.02
N THR A 64 -14.57 -10.12 -7.72
CA THR A 64 -15.25 -11.09 -6.84
C THR A 64 -16.74 -10.79 -6.71
N GLU A 65 -17.23 -9.72 -7.33
CA GLU A 65 -18.64 -9.36 -7.35
C GLU A 65 -19.50 -10.47 -7.96
N GLY A 66 -20.54 -10.85 -7.23
CA GLY A 66 -21.47 -11.91 -7.64
C GLY A 66 -20.97 -13.34 -7.36
N LEU A 67 -19.74 -13.51 -6.89
CA LEU A 67 -19.23 -14.84 -6.52
C LEU A 67 -19.50 -15.15 -5.05
N LYS A 68 -19.95 -16.39 -4.80
CA LYS A 68 -20.16 -16.87 -3.45
C LYS A 68 -18.83 -17.27 -2.82
N GLY A 69 -18.36 -16.48 -1.85
CA GLY A 69 -17.16 -16.80 -1.09
C GLY A 69 -17.41 -17.83 0.01
N THR A 70 -16.42 -18.65 0.29
CA THR A 70 -16.41 -19.62 1.39
C THR A 70 -15.27 -19.28 2.35
N SER A 71 -15.56 -19.20 3.65
CA SER A 71 -14.52 -18.97 4.65
C SER A 71 -13.61 -20.19 4.75
N VAL A 72 -12.31 -19.98 4.66
CA VAL A 72 -11.27 -20.99 4.76
C VAL A 72 -10.23 -20.59 5.79
N ALA A 73 -9.65 -21.60 6.44
CA ALA A 73 -8.56 -21.41 7.39
C ALA A 73 -7.28 -22.09 6.89
N ALA A 74 -6.15 -21.48 7.22
CA ALA A 74 -4.86 -22.13 6.99
C ALA A 74 -4.69 -23.37 7.88
N ALA A 75 -3.91 -24.31 7.42
CA ALA A 75 -3.48 -25.47 8.23
C ALA A 75 -2.55 -25.01 9.38
N SER A 76 -2.20 -25.92 10.28
CA SER A 76 -1.34 -25.63 11.44
C SER A 76 0.04 -25.05 11.07
N ASN A 77 0.53 -25.37 9.87
CA ASN A 77 1.79 -24.81 9.31
C ASN A 77 1.61 -23.43 8.67
N GLY A 78 0.39 -22.86 8.69
CA GLY A 78 0.05 -21.57 8.14
C GLY A 78 -0.24 -21.55 6.63
N PHE A 79 -0.23 -22.69 5.95
CA PHE A 79 -0.53 -22.79 4.53
C PHE A 79 -2.02 -22.99 4.25
N PHE A 80 -2.53 -22.28 3.25
CA PHE A 80 -3.84 -22.52 2.66
C PHE A 80 -3.73 -23.59 1.59
N ALA A 81 -4.57 -24.61 1.66
CA ALA A 81 -4.63 -25.65 0.65
C ALA A 81 -5.32 -25.13 -0.61
N VAL A 82 -4.71 -25.40 -1.77
CA VAL A 82 -5.25 -25.09 -3.08
C VAL A 82 -5.57 -26.38 -3.82
N ALA A 83 -6.78 -26.43 -4.41
CA ALA A 83 -7.20 -27.59 -5.18
C ALA A 83 -6.29 -27.80 -6.38
N GLN A 84 -5.83 -29.04 -6.58
CA GLN A 84 -5.00 -29.39 -7.72
C GLN A 84 -5.88 -29.50 -8.99
N PRO A 85 -5.41 -29.04 -10.15
CA PRO A 85 -6.10 -29.26 -11.40
C PRO A 85 -6.09 -30.74 -11.80
N ALA A 86 -7.13 -31.17 -12.51
CA ALA A 86 -7.12 -32.46 -13.20
C ALA A 86 -5.98 -32.52 -14.25
N SER A 87 -5.58 -33.75 -14.62
CA SER A 87 -4.54 -33.93 -15.63
C SER A 87 -4.85 -33.16 -16.92
N GLY A 88 -3.88 -32.41 -17.41
CA GLY A 88 -3.99 -31.60 -18.62
C GLY A 88 -4.77 -30.28 -18.47
N ALA A 89 -5.30 -29.98 -17.27
CA ALA A 89 -6.03 -28.76 -17.01
C ALA A 89 -5.14 -27.70 -16.34
N SER A 90 -5.54 -26.44 -16.48
CA SER A 90 -5.05 -25.33 -15.67
C SER A 90 -6.20 -24.77 -14.86
N THR A 91 -5.93 -24.38 -13.61
CA THR A 91 -6.94 -23.85 -12.72
C THR A 91 -6.48 -22.54 -12.11
N PHE A 92 -7.47 -21.72 -11.82
CA PHE A 92 -7.31 -20.43 -11.20
C PHE A 92 -8.11 -20.38 -9.92
N SER A 93 -7.45 -20.05 -8.83
CA SER A 93 -8.08 -19.93 -7.53
C SER A 93 -7.83 -18.52 -6.97
N SER A 94 -8.79 -17.95 -6.26
CA SER A 94 -8.63 -16.67 -5.61
C SER A 94 -9.06 -16.69 -4.17
N TYR A 95 -8.30 -15.97 -3.35
CA TYR A 95 -8.47 -15.87 -1.91
C TYR A 95 -8.43 -14.41 -1.50
N SER A 96 -9.44 -13.98 -0.76
CA SER A 96 -9.53 -12.61 -0.24
C SER A 96 -9.18 -12.58 1.24
N PHE A 97 -8.37 -11.60 1.61
CA PHE A 97 -7.92 -11.35 2.97
C PHE A 97 -8.33 -9.93 3.35
N PRO A 98 -9.45 -9.76 4.08
CA PRO A 98 -9.80 -8.46 4.63
C PRO A 98 -8.79 -8.10 5.72
N LEU A 99 -8.04 -7.02 5.52
CA LEU A 99 -7.10 -6.49 6.49
C LEU A 99 -7.68 -5.24 7.14
N ILE A 100 -7.72 -5.26 8.45
CA ILE A 100 -8.07 -4.08 9.24
C ILE A 100 -6.83 -3.66 10.02
N SER A 101 -6.49 -2.39 9.91
CA SER A 101 -5.53 -1.75 10.80
C SER A 101 -6.25 -0.69 11.61
N GLN A 102 -6.10 -0.72 12.93
CA GLN A 102 -6.67 0.29 13.82
C GLN A 102 -5.80 1.55 13.91
N GLY A 103 -4.61 1.51 13.34
CA GLY A 103 -3.67 2.58 13.29
C GLY A 103 -2.75 2.43 12.09
N PHE A 104 -1.77 3.32 12.01
CA PHE A 104 -0.73 3.19 11.00
C PHE A 104 0.16 1.99 11.29
N THR A 105 0.32 1.11 10.30
CA THR A 105 1.37 0.11 10.28
C THR A 105 1.98 0.03 8.88
N LYS A 106 3.25 -0.30 8.82
CA LYS A 106 4.01 -0.48 7.59
C LYS A 106 4.90 -1.69 7.75
N GLY A 107 5.10 -2.41 6.70
CA GLY A 107 5.92 -3.61 6.71
C GLY A 107 6.02 -4.24 5.34
N THR A 108 6.45 -5.49 5.32
CA THR A 108 6.58 -6.28 4.12
C THR A 108 5.58 -7.43 4.16
N LEU A 109 4.77 -7.54 3.12
CA LEU A 109 3.89 -8.68 2.92
C LEU A 109 4.61 -9.71 2.05
N LYS A 110 4.76 -10.91 2.57
CA LYS A 110 5.49 -12.02 1.92
C LYS A 110 4.53 -13.17 1.65
N LEU A 111 4.49 -13.62 0.43
CA LEU A 111 3.74 -14.79 0.00
C LEU A 111 4.73 -15.93 -0.31
N TYR A 112 4.53 -17.05 0.37
CA TYR A 112 5.33 -18.27 0.21
C TYR A 112 4.49 -19.35 -0.47
N GLY A 113 5.12 -20.17 -1.28
CA GLY A 113 4.51 -21.30 -1.96
C GLY A 113 5.19 -21.62 -3.28
N ARG A 114 4.78 -22.72 -3.94
CA ARG A 114 5.44 -23.29 -5.10
C ARG A 114 4.60 -23.25 -6.38
N ALA A 115 3.78 -22.23 -6.54
CA ALA A 115 3.00 -22.02 -7.75
C ALA A 115 3.25 -20.63 -8.32
N ARG A 116 2.47 -20.24 -9.31
CA ARG A 116 2.41 -18.88 -9.82
C ARG A 116 1.35 -18.12 -9.06
N TYR A 117 1.74 -16.98 -8.52
CA TYR A 117 0.89 -16.13 -7.69
C TYR A 117 0.85 -14.70 -8.20
N ALA A 118 -0.27 -14.04 -7.93
CA ALA A 118 -0.36 -12.58 -7.96
C ALA A 118 -1.07 -12.08 -6.72
N LEU A 119 -0.57 -10.99 -6.18
CA LEU A 119 -1.10 -10.31 -5.00
C LEU A 119 -1.66 -8.96 -5.41
N TYR A 120 -2.90 -8.69 -5.01
CA TYR A 120 -3.63 -7.47 -5.32
C TYR A 120 -4.11 -6.76 -4.05
N ASP A 121 -4.24 -5.44 -4.15
CA ASP A 121 -5.02 -4.59 -3.24
C ASP A 121 -6.24 -4.09 -4.03
N GLY A 122 -7.38 -4.72 -3.82
CA GLY A 122 -8.53 -4.53 -4.69
C GLY A 122 -8.22 -4.94 -6.15
N GLU A 123 -8.24 -3.97 -7.05
CA GLU A 123 -7.90 -4.18 -8.48
C GLU A 123 -6.42 -3.87 -8.81
N THR A 124 -5.66 -3.32 -7.85
CA THR A 124 -4.26 -2.93 -8.07
C THR A 124 -3.31 -4.09 -7.84
N LEU A 125 -2.56 -4.47 -8.86
CA LEU A 125 -1.50 -5.48 -8.75
C LEU A 125 -0.36 -4.92 -7.87
N LEU A 126 -0.06 -5.61 -6.79
CA LEU A 126 1.05 -5.30 -5.90
C LEU A 126 2.34 -6.01 -6.31
N GLY A 127 2.23 -7.26 -6.74
CA GLY A 127 3.35 -8.06 -7.21
C GLY A 127 2.92 -9.44 -7.68
N SER A 128 3.76 -10.09 -8.50
CA SER A 128 3.53 -11.44 -9.02
C SER A 128 4.84 -12.18 -9.30
N ASN A 129 4.78 -13.51 -9.38
CA ASN A 129 5.84 -14.38 -9.86
C ASN A 129 5.39 -15.18 -11.09
N GLU A 130 4.71 -14.55 -12.02
CA GLU A 130 4.07 -15.17 -13.20
C GLU A 130 5.01 -15.96 -14.10
N ASP A 131 6.25 -15.50 -14.24
CA ASP A 131 7.22 -16.04 -15.18
C ASP A 131 7.97 -17.26 -14.63
N LYS A 132 8.02 -17.41 -13.30
CA LYS A 132 8.79 -18.49 -12.67
C LYS A 132 8.09 -19.04 -11.44
N ILE A 133 7.93 -20.36 -11.41
CA ILE A 133 7.47 -21.06 -10.22
C ILE A 133 8.53 -20.98 -9.14
N ALA A 134 8.13 -20.64 -7.92
CA ALA A 134 9.04 -20.66 -6.79
C ALA A 134 9.50 -22.10 -6.48
N GLU A 135 10.79 -22.27 -6.24
CA GLU A 135 11.39 -23.59 -6.00
C GLU A 135 11.34 -24.02 -4.53
N SER A 136 11.04 -23.09 -3.63
CA SER A 136 11.10 -23.31 -2.19
C SER A 136 9.97 -22.64 -1.44
N ASP A 137 9.50 -23.27 -0.37
CA ASP A 137 8.52 -22.73 0.58
C ASP A 137 9.16 -21.82 1.64
N THR A 138 10.49 -21.73 1.67
CA THR A 138 11.27 -20.92 2.63
C THR A 138 11.66 -19.56 2.09
N VAL A 139 11.65 -19.41 0.77
CA VAL A 139 11.89 -18.12 0.09
C VAL A 139 10.55 -17.58 -0.41
N PRO A 140 10.22 -16.31 -0.15
CA PRO A 140 8.95 -15.76 -0.62
C PRO A 140 8.91 -15.73 -2.15
N ALA A 141 7.83 -16.25 -2.71
CA ALA A 141 7.53 -16.18 -4.14
C ALA A 141 7.21 -14.73 -4.58
N VAL A 142 6.53 -13.99 -3.70
CA VAL A 142 6.21 -12.57 -3.88
C VAL A 142 6.49 -11.83 -2.58
N SER A 143 7.14 -10.68 -2.66
CA SER A 143 7.43 -9.82 -1.52
C SER A 143 7.14 -8.37 -1.90
N VAL A 144 6.24 -7.72 -1.18
CA VAL A 144 5.79 -6.35 -1.49
C VAL A 144 5.72 -5.48 -0.23
N PRO A 145 6.09 -4.21 -0.32
CA PRO A 145 5.88 -3.28 0.78
C PRO A 145 4.37 -3.03 0.95
N LEU A 146 3.91 -3.00 2.17
CA LEU A 146 2.52 -2.73 2.53
C LEU A 146 2.46 -1.62 3.57
N THR A 147 1.69 -0.59 3.27
CA THR A 147 1.37 0.49 4.21
C THR A 147 -0.13 0.47 4.48
N LEU A 148 -0.50 0.34 5.74
CA LEU A 148 -1.89 0.34 6.20
C LEU A 148 -2.12 1.58 7.09
N ILE A 149 -3.17 2.30 6.78
CA ILE A 149 -3.50 3.56 7.39
C ILE A 149 -4.93 3.48 7.89
N ALA A 150 -5.13 3.04 9.13
CA ALA A 150 -6.45 2.97 9.80
C ALA A 150 -7.65 2.70 8.85
N THR A 151 -7.44 1.89 7.83
CA THR A 151 -8.42 1.59 6.77
C THR A 151 -8.54 0.10 6.59
N ASN A 152 -9.67 -0.31 6.05
CA ASN A 152 -9.87 -1.68 5.62
C ASN A 152 -9.27 -1.83 4.22
N LYS A 153 -8.37 -2.79 4.06
CA LYS A 153 -7.87 -3.24 2.76
C LYS A 153 -8.35 -4.64 2.49
N ASN A 154 -8.57 -4.94 1.25
CA ASN A 154 -8.92 -6.29 0.81
C ASN A 154 -7.81 -6.80 -0.11
N LEU A 155 -6.90 -7.58 0.44
CA LEU A 155 -5.88 -8.23 -0.37
C LEU A 155 -6.48 -9.45 -1.06
N VAL A 156 -6.13 -9.63 -2.32
CA VAL A 156 -6.53 -10.81 -3.09
C VAL A 156 -5.28 -11.54 -3.56
N VAL A 157 -5.17 -12.80 -3.16
CA VAL A 157 -4.16 -13.73 -3.68
C VAL A 157 -4.80 -14.54 -4.79
N LYS A 158 -4.19 -14.49 -5.96
CA LYS A 158 -4.54 -15.35 -7.09
C LYS A 158 -3.50 -16.44 -7.23
N VAL A 159 -3.96 -17.65 -7.49
CA VAL A 159 -3.12 -18.82 -7.67
C VAL A 159 -3.43 -19.43 -9.02
N LEU A 160 -2.44 -19.55 -9.87
CA LEU A 160 -2.50 -20.29 -11.12
C LEU A 160 -1.76 -21.62 -10.94
N SER A 161 -2.49 -22.71 -11.02
CA SER A 161 -1.96 -24.07 -10.96
C SER A 161 -2.15 -24.75 -12.30
N THR A 162 -1.11 -25.43 -12.80
CA THR A 162 -1.16 -26.25 -14.02
C THR A 162 -0.90 -27.70 -13.67
N ALA A 163 -1.45 -28.63 -14.46
CA ALA A 163 -1.22 -30.07 -14.24
C ALA A 163 0.26 -30.47 -14.41
N GLU A 164 1.03 -29.64 -15.11
CA GLU A 164 2.46 -29.82 -15.32
C GLU A 164 3.27 -29.38 -14.09
N ASP A 165 2.70 -28.54 -13.23
CA ASP A 165 3.34 -28.09 -12.00
C ASP A 165 3.34 -29.25 -10.99
N LYS A 166 4.49 -29.84 -10.75
CA LYS A 166 4.67 -30.97 -9.80
C LYS A 166 4.40 -30.59 -8.36
N ALA A 167 4.35 -29.29 -8.05
CA ALA A 167 4.12 -28.78 -6.72
C ALA A 167 2.65 -28.42 -6.49
N ARG A 168 2.17 -28.59 -5.26
CA ARG A 168 0.87 -28.10 -4.83
C ARG A 168 0.88 -26.58 -4.80
N GLY A 169 -0.20 -25.95 -5.25
CA GLY A 169 -0.36 -24.50 -5.22
C GLY A 169 -0.59 -23.90 -3.82
N ASP A 170 -0.41 -24.71 -2.76
CA ASP A 170 -0.57 -24.26 -1.39
C ASP A 170 0.30 -23.04 -1.11
N PHE A 171 -0.23 -22.06 -0.36
CA PHE A 171 0.48 -20.83 -0.09
C PHE A 171 0.28 -20.35 1.35
N LYS A 172 1.23 -19.55 1.82
CA LYS A 172 1.19 -18.88 3.11
C LYS A 172 1.45 -17.39 2.92
N LEU A 173 0.67 -16.56 3.61
CA LEU A 173 0.79 -15.12 3.59
C LEU A 173 1.25 -14.62 4.96
N VAL A 174 2.34 -13.86 4.98
CA VAL A 174 2.98 -13.37 6.21
C VAL A 174 3.19 -11.87 6.11
N PHE A 175 2.77 -11.15 7.13
CA PHE A 175 3.07 -9.73 7.29
C PHE A 175 4.19 -9.55 8.31
N GLU A 176 5.25 -8.88 7.91
CA GLU A 176 6.36 -8.49 8.76
C GLU A 176 6.32 -6.97 8.97
N PRO A 177 5.85 -6.48 10.12
CA PRO A 177 5.84 -5.05 10.39
C PRO A 177 7.26 -4.50 10.50
N GLU A 178 7.47 -3.24 10.14
CA GLU A 178 8.71 -2.53 10.44
C GLU A 178 8.90 -2.43 11.96
N GLU A 179 10.16 -2.36 12.39
CA GLU A 179 10.49 -2.32 13.81
C GLU A 179 9.75 -1.20 14.55
N GLY A 180 9.10 -1.57 15.63
CA GLY A 180 8.34 -0.64 16.49
C GLY A 180 6.97 -0.26 15.98
N LEU A 181 6.50 -0.84 14.86
CA LEU A 181 5.15 -0.66 14.36
C LEU A 181 4.23 -1.81 14.82
N PRO A 182 2.91 -1.56 14.95
CA PRO A 182 1.96 -2.58 15.41
C PRO A 182 1.75 -3.66 14.36
N GLN A 183 1.44 -4.86 14.83
CA GLN A 183 0.92 -5.96 14.03
C GLN A 183 -0.51 -5.66 13.55
N LEU A 184 -0.98 -6.47 12.61
CA LEU A 184 -2.37 -6.43 12.14
C LEU A 184 -3.32 -6.93 13.23
N ASP A 185 -4.45 -6.28 13.40
CA ASP A 185 -5.54 -6.78 14.24
C ASP A 185 -6.45 -7.72 13.44
N LEU A 186 -6.04 -8.98 13.37
CA LEU A 186 -6.77 -10.00 12.61
C LEU A 186 -8.11 -10.38 13.26
N LYS A 187 -8.31 -10.12 14.54
CA LYS A 187 -9.61 -10.38 15.20
C LYS A 187 -10.63 -9.36 14.75
N ALA A 188 -10.27 -8.08 14.76
CA ALA A 188 -11.13 -7.03 14.24
C ALA A 188 -11.45 -7.24 12.75
N ALA A 189 -10.50 -7.78 11.96
CA ALA A 189 -10.74 -8.12 10.56
C ALA A 189 -11.81 -9.22 10.39
N SER A 190 -11.87 -10.21 11.29
CA SER A 190 -12.85 -11.32 11.20
C SER A 190 -14.25 -10.91 11.64
N ASP A 191 -14.37 -10.00 12.58
CA ASP A 191 -15.64 -9.70 13.26
C ASP A 191 -16.32 -8.43 12.76
N GLY A 192 -15.63 -7.63 11.93
CA GLY A 192 -16.10 -6.32 11.46
C GLY A 192 -16.23 -5.28 12.59
N VAL A 193 -15.90 -5.63 13.81
CA VAL A 193 -16.02 -4.76 14.98
C VAL A 193 -14.70 -4.03 15.23
N ARG A 194 -14.76 -2.73 15.38
CA ARG A 194 -13.62 -1.90 15.81
C ARG A 194 -13.67 -1.69 17.31
N TYR A 195 -12.65 -2.15 18.00
CA TYR A 195 -12.48 -1.87 19.41
C TYR A 195 -11.73 -0.57 19.60
N ILE A 196 -12.33 0.37 20.35
CA ILE A 196 -11.65 1.59 20.77
C ILE A 196 -10.72 1.21 21.93
N ASN A 197 -9.43 1.39 21.72
CA ASN A 197 -8.42 1.20 22.75
C ASN A 197 -7.58 2.49 22.93
N TRP A 198 -6.72 2.51 23.94
CA TRP A 198 -5.87 3.68 24.20
C TRP A 198 -4.97 4.04 23.00
N ASN A 199 -4.44 3.06 22.30
CA ASN A 199 -3.62 3.29 21.12
C ASN A 199 -4.42 3.96 19.99
N TYR A 200 -5.67 3.58 19.81
CA TYR A 200 -6.56 4.21 18.82
C TYR A 200 -6.80 5.69 19.17
N LEU A 201 -7.02 6.00 20.44
CA LEU A 201 -7.24 7.37 20.89
C LEU A 201 -5.98 8.24 20.82
N THR A 202 -4.82 7.66 21.09
CA THR A 202 -3.54 8.41 21.16
C THR A 202 -2.75 8.37 19.86
N HIS A 203 -2.93 7.34 19.03
CA HIS A 203 -2.14 7.09 17.83
C HIS A 203 -2.96 7.11 16.52
N GLY A 204 -4.23 7.44 16.59
CA GLY A 204 -5.13 7.39 15.44
C GLY A 204 -4.85 8.43 14.36
N LYS A 205 -5.49 8.19 13.23
CA LYS A 205 -5.54 9.07 12.06
C LYS A 205 -6.22 10.38 12.40
N ARG A 206 -5.56 11.50 12.14
CA ARG A 206 -6.11 12.85 12.30
C ARG A 206 -6.12 13.58 10.97
N LEU A 207 -7.23 14.18 10.66
CA LEU A 207 -7.32 15.14 9.56
C LEU A 207 -6.49 16.37 9.95
N TYR A 208 -5.57 16.76 9.08
CA TYR A 208 -4.76 17.95 9.27
C TYR A 208 -5.35 19.14 8.51
N TYR A 209 -5.53 18.99 7.19
CA TYR A 209 -6.25 19.97 6.37
C TYR A 209 -6.84 19.33 5.11
N THR A 210 -7.76 20.08 4.49
CA THR A 210 -8.38 19.71 3.21
C THR A 210 -8.37 20.93 2.29
N HIS A 211 -8.00 20.70 1.02
CA HIS A 211 -8.07 21.71 -0.02
C HIS A 211 -8.85 21.17 -1.20
N VAL A 212 -9.87 21.92 -1.63
CA VAL A 212 -10.68 21.56 -2.80
C VAL A 212 -10.05 22.16 -4.05
N SER A 213 -10.02 21.41 -5.14
CA SER A 213 -9.55 21.93 -6.43
C SER A 213 -10.50 23.00 -6.97
N PRO A 214 -10.06 23.89 -7.87
CA PRO A 214 -10.86 25.01 -8.36
C PRO A 214 -12.20 24.61 -8.96
N SER A 215 -12.29 23.50 -9.68
CA SER A 215 -13.54 22.99 -10.24
C SER A 215 -14.39 22.19 -9.23
N GLY A 216 -13.89 21.89 -8.04
CA GLY A 216 -14.51 20.98 -7.09
C GLY A 216 -14.39 19.51 -7.44
N LYS A 217 -13.72 19.15 -8.54
CA LYS A 217 -13.57 17.78 -9.01
C LYS A 217 -12.74 16.91 -8.07
N TYR A 218 -11.74 17.51 -7.44
CA TYR A 218 -10.81 16.81 -6.55
C TYR A 218 -10.71 17.49 -5.18
N VAL A 219 -10.41 16.69 -4.19
CA VAL A 219 -10.10 17.15 -2.83
C VAL A 219 -8.76 16.55 -2.42
N LEU A 220 -7.80 17.41 -2.08
CA LEU A 220 -6.57 17.03 -1.43
C LEU A 220 -6.82 16.98 0.08
N VAL A 221 -6.65 15.84 0.68
CA VAL A 221 -6.83 15.63 2.12
C VAL A 221 -5.52 15.21 2.73
N THR A 222 -5.02 15.97 3.69
CA THR A 222 -3.81 15.63 4.43
C THR A 222 -4.15 15.05 5.79
N TYR A 223 -3.57 13.90 6.07
CA TYR A 223 -3.70 13.21 7.34
C TYR A 223 -2.36 13.16 8.06
N THR A 224 -2.44 13.21 9.36
CA THR A 224 -1.33 12.86 10.24
C THR A 224 -1.75 11.68 11.08
N GLU A 225 -0.93 10.67 11.13
CA GLU A 225 -1.13 9.50 11.96
C GLU A 225 0.05 9.34 12.92
N ARG A 226 -0.24 9.22 14.19
CA ARG A 226 0.77 8.99 15.22
C ARG A 226 0.86 7.50 15.51
N ALA A 227 2.01 6.92 15.25
CA ALA A 227 2.39 5.60 15.72
C ALA A 227 3.26 5.72 17.00
N PRO A 228 3.41 4.68 17.81
CA PRO A 228 4.12 4.72 19.08
C PRO A 228 5.53 5.29 19.01
N LYS A 229 6.24 5.10 17.90
CA LYS A 229 7.62 5.56 17.73
C LYS A 229 7.80 6.58 16.60
N LYS A 230 6.82 6.76 15.72
CA LYS A 230 6.96 7.62 14.53
C LYS A 230 5.62 8.16 14.08
N GLY A 231 5.52 9.49 13.95
CA GLY A 231 4.39 10.10 13.22
C GLY A 231 4.59 9.99 11.71
N VAL A 232 3.50 9.80 10.97
CA VAL A 232 3.48 9.77 9.52
C VAL A 232 2.43 10.71 9.01
N SER A 233 2.80 11.56 8.05
CA SER A 233 1.85 12.37 7.29
C SER A 233 1.73 11.81 5.89
N TYR A 234 0.51 11.79 5.38
CA TYR A 234 0.22 11.35 4.01
C TYR A 234 -0.98 12.10 3.46
N GLN A 235 -1.12 12.08 2.17
CA GLN A 235 -2.16 12.77 1.44
C GLN A 235 -3.01 11.79 0.64
N GLU A 236 -4.30 12.08 0.57
CA GLU A 236 -5.23 11.41 -0.31
C GLU A 236 -5.80 12.42 -1.30
N ILE A 237 -5.77 12.06 -2.58
CA ILE A 237 -6.57 12.73 -3.60
C ILE A 237 -7.90 11.99 -3.68
N ARG A 238 -8.98 12.71 -3.46
CA ARG A 238 -10.34 12.17 -3.51
C ARG A 238 -11.13 12.82 -4.63
N GLU A 239 -12.06 12.07 -5.18
CA GLU A 239 -13.07 12.61 -6.07
C GLU A 239 -14.03 13.47 -5.26
N GLY A 240 -14.27 14.72 -5.70
CA GLY A 240 -15.09 15.68 -4.93
C GLY A 240 -16.53 15.26 -4.78
N ALA A 241 -17.13 14.68 -5.81
CA ALA A 241 -18.53 14.29 -5.82
C ALA A 241 -18.83 13.05 -4.95
N THR A 242 -17.95 12.07 -4.92
CA THR A 242 -18.20 10.77 -4.27
C THR A 242 -17.37 10.55 -3.01
N GLY A 243 -16.32 11.34 -2.82
CA GLY A 243 -15.32 11.13 -1.76
C GLY A 243 -14.42 9.90 -1.99
N LYS A 244 -14.54 9.23 -3.15
CA LYS A 244 -13.72 8.06 -3.49
C LYS A 244 -12.24 8.45 -3.50
N VAL A 245 -11.40 7.64 -2.85
CA VAL A 245 -9.94 7.82 -2.89
C VAL A 245 -9.44 7.41 -4.27
N LEU A 246 -8.81 8.34 -4.97
CA LEU A 246 -8.20 8.13 -6.29
C LEU A 246 -6.71 7.81 -6.17
N ARG A 247 -6.05 8.43 -5.20
CA ARG A 247 -4.61 8.24 -4.97
C ARG A 247 -4.25 8.50 -3.51
N THR A 248 -3.32 7.72 -2.97
CA THR A 248 -2.69 7.94 -1.67
C THR A 248 -1.17 8.10 -1.86
N THR A 249 -0.58 9.08 -1.20
CA THR A 249 0.85 9.41 -1.35
C THR A 249 1.39 10.08 -0.09
N GLN A 250 2.70 10.07 0.07
CA GLN A 250 3.43 10.84 1.10
C GLN A 250 4.22 12.01 0.51
N SER A 251 4.12 12.23 -0.80
CA SER A 251 4.95 13.17 -1.53
C SER A 251 4.28 14.50 -1.88
N LEU A 252 3.08 14.78 -1.40
CA LEU A 252 2.35 16.02 -1.70
C LEU A 252 2.26 16.96 -0.48
N TYR A 253 3.17 16.84 0.47
CA TYR A 253 3.22 17.78 1.58
C TYR A 253 3.62 19.18 1.09
N GLY A 254 2.80 20.19 1.43
CA GLY A 254 3.00 21.56 0.93
C GLY A 254 2.58 21.79 -0.52
N ALA A 255 1.90 20.83 -1.16
CA ALA A 255 1.32 21.06 -2.48
C ALA A 255 0.07 21.94 -2.38
N GLU A 256 -0.09 22.86 -3.33
CA GLU A 256 -1.24 23.77 -3.45
C GLU A 256 -1.92 23.57 -4.80
N TRP A 257 -3.23 23.83 -4.86
CA TRP A 257 -3.94 23.85 -6.12
C TRP A 257 -3.59 25.10 -6.94
N MET A 258 -3.41 24.92 -8.25
CA MET A 258 -3.45 26.06 -9.16
C MET A 258 -4.83 26.74 -9.03
N PRO A 259 -4.87 28.09 -9.07
CA PRO A 259 -6.14 28.80 -8.87
C PRO A 259 -7.23 28.51 -9.90
N ASP A 260 -6.91 27.99 -11.09
CA ASP A 260 -7.84 27.76 -12.22
C ASP A 260 -7.75 26.38 -12.86
N GLU A 261 -6.77 25.62 -12.49
CA GLU A 261 -6.55 24.30 -13.05
C GLU A 261 -6.62 23.26 -11.93
N ASP A 262 -7.22 22.13 -12.19
CA ASP A 262 -7.21 21.01 -11.25
C ASP A 262 -5.84 20.29 -11.24
N VAL A 263 -4.79 21.07 -11.09
CA VAL A 263 -3.40 20.64 -11.05
C VAL A 263 -2.77 21.12 -9.75
N LEU A 264 -1.97 20.28 -9.11
CA LEU A 264 -1.21 20.65 -7.93
C LEU A 264 0.14 21.27 -8.31
N VAL A 265 0.57 22.22 -7.52
CA VAL A 265 1.90 22.81 -7.60
C VAL A 265 2.65 22.55 -6.31
N MET A 266 3.89 22.18 -6.41
CA MET A 266 4.75 21.91 -5.26
C MET A 266 6.18 22.32 -5.57
N LYS A 267 6.86 22.80 -4.54
CA LYS A 267 8.30 23.00 -4.59
C LYS A 267 9.01 21.66 -4.42
N THR A 268 9.98 21.42 -5.28
CA THR A 268 10.87 20.26 -5.20
C THR A 268 12.31 20.71 -5.36
N SER A 269 13.23 19.97 -4.75
CA SER A 269 14.66 20.26 -4.84
C SER A 269 15.37 19.16 -5.63
N ASN A 270 16.26 19.54 -6.51
CA ASN A 270 17.16 18.64 -7.22
C ASN A 270 18.62 19.14 -7.12
N ARG A 271 19.54 18.46 -7.80
CA ARG A 271 20.96 18.85 -7.76
C ARG A 271 21.24 20.23 -8.37
N ALA A 272 20.35 20.73 -9.22
CA ALA A 272 20.50 22.04 -9.90
C ALA A 272 19.87 23.19 -9.11
N GLY A 273 19.10 22.89 -8.06
CA GLY A 273 18.40 23.87 -7.22
C GLY A 273 16.94 23.52 -6.97
N ASP A 274 16.23 24.50 -6.44
CA ASP A 274 14.80 24.39 -6.16
C ASP A 274 13.98 24.76 -7.40
N GLN A 275 12.90 24.04 -7.60
CA GLN A 275 12.00 24.21 -8.75
C GLN A 275 10.54 24.07 -8.32
N LEU A 276 9.63 24.70 -9.06
CA LEU A 276 8.20 24.42 -8.96
C LEU A 276 7.78 23.39 -10.02
N VAL A 277 7.06 22.40 -9.60
CA VAL A 277 6.52 21.36 -10.49
C VAL A 277 5.01 21.37 -10.46
N LYS A 278 4.39 21.22 -11.62
CA LYS A 278 2.96 20.90 -11.75
C LYS A 278 2.79 19.39 -11.66
N ILE A 279 1.79 18.95 -10.91
CA ILE A 279 1.54 17.53 -10.64
C ILE A 279 0.10 17.23 -11.00
N ASP A 280 -0.12 16.28 -11.90
CA ASP A 280 -1.43 15.70 -12.13
C ASP A 280 -1.90 14.96 -10.87
N PRO A 281 -3.06 15.30 -10.31
CA PRO A 281 -3.48 14.77 -9.01
C PRO A 281 -3.71 13.25 -9.02
N VAL A 282 -4.18 12.70 -10.13
CA VAL A 282 -4.55 11.29 -10.24
C VAL A 282 -3.36 10.42 -10.59
N SER A 283 -2.69 10.72 -11.69
CA SER A 283 -1.54 9.93 -12.15
C SER A 283 -0.27 10.19 -11.36
N GLY A 284 -0.14 11.38 -10.76
CA GLY A 284 1.06 11.81 -10.07
C GLY A 284 2.21 12.20 -10.98
N ARG A 285 1.99 12.28 -12.29
CA ARG A 285 3.00 12.76 -13.22
C ARG A 285 3.32 14.21 -12.93
N SER A 286 4.60 14.53 -12.86
CA SER A 286 5.07 15.90 -12.63
C SER A 286 5.78 16.46 -13.85
N THR A 287 5.61 17.76 -14.06
CA THR A 287 6.33 18.54 -15.08
C THR A 287 6.92 19.78 -14.43
N VAL A 288 8.15 20.13 -14.79
CA VAL A 288 8.76 21.36 -14.30
C VAL A 288 7.98 22.55 -14.86
N TRP A 289 7.52 23.42 -13.97
CA TRP A 289 6.83 24.66 -14.33
C TRP A 289 7.76 25.86 -14.28
N ILE A 290 8.50 26.01 -13.17
CA ILE A 290 9.51 27.04 -13.02
C ILE A 290 10.79 26.38 -12.52
N ASP A 291 11.87 26.55 -13.26
CA ASP A 291 13.18 26.04 -12.87
C ASP A 291 13.95 27.12 -12.09
N LYS A 292 14.71 26.68 -11.10
CA LYS A 292 15.62 27.53 -10.29
C LYS A 292 14.93 28.71 -9.61
N ILE A 293 14.00 28.40 -8.70
CA ILE A 293 13.39 29.42 -7.88
C ILE A 293 14.29 29.76 -6.68
N PRO A 294 14.44 31.03 -6.32
CA PRO A 294 15.02 31.44 -5.05
C PRO A 294 13.99 31.18 -3.91
N GLY A 295 14.46 31.05 -2.70
CA GLY A 295 13.62 31.05 -1.51
C GLY A 295 13.04 29.72 -1.06
N GLU A 296 12.44 29.72 0.13
CA GLU A 296 12.04 28.52 0.86
C GLU A 296 10.57 28.13 0.62
N SER A 297 9.71 29.12 0.39
CA SER A 297 8.27 28.90 0.18
C SER A 297 7.73 29.79 -0.94
N PHE A 298 6.56 29.46 -1.44
CA PHE A 298 5.89 30.20 -2.48
C PHE A 298 4.40 30.34 -2.19
N MET A 299 3.77 31.32 -2.81
CA MET A 299 2.33 31.52 -2.86
C MET A 299 1.92 31.96 -4.26
N ILE A 300 0.86 31.41 -4.78
CA ILE A 300 0.30 31.82 -6.08
C ILE A 300 -0.81 32.84 -5.82
N SER A 301 -0.75 33.98 -6.53
CA SER A 301 -1.82 34.98 -6.45
C SER A 301 -3.14 34.40 -6.98
N PRO A 302 -4.28 34.80 -6.41
CA PRO A 302 -5.59 34.32 -6.87
C PRO A 302 -5.90 34.64 -8.34
N ASP A 303 -5.33 35.74 -8.86
CA ASP A 303 -5.44 36.15 -10.27
C ASP A 303 -4.41 35.48 -11.18
N LYS A 304 -3.52 34.62 -10.62
CA LYS A 304 -2.47 33.84 -11.28
C LYS A 304 -1.42 34.63 -12.03
N ARG A 305 -1.41 35.93 -11.87
CA ARG A 305 -0.45 36.81 -12.55
C ARG A 305 0.87 36.88 -11.84
N SER A 306 0.93 36.48 -10.57
CA SER A 306 2.11 36.60 -9.73
C SER A 306 2.33 35.35 -8.88
N ILE A 307 3.60 35.07 -8.67
CA ILE A 307 4.06 34.10 -7.68
C ILE A 307 4.90 34.86 -6.68
N TYR A 308 4.52 34.81 -5.43
CA TYR A 308 5.29 35.34 -4.34
C TYR A 308 6.23 34.25 -3.83
N ILE A 309 7.50 34.55 -3.76
CA ILE A 309 8.53 33.66 -3.25
C ILE A 309 9.08 34.28 -1.99
N TYR A 310 9.06 33.52 -0.91
CA TYR A 310 9.56 33.95 0.39
C TYR A 310 10.96 33.37 0.59
N GLU A 311 11.90 34.25 0.87
CA GLU A 311 13.27 33.91 1.21
C GLU A 311 13.57 34.40 2.62
N GLU A 312 14.12 33.51 3.47
CA GLU A 312 14.61 33.92 4.79
C GLU A 312 15.95 34.65 4.63
N VAL A 313 15.95 35.95 4.85
CA VAL A 313 17.17 36.75 4.84
C VAL A 313 17.89 36.59 6.18
N LYS A 314 19.10 36.06 6.14
CA LYS A 314 19.96 35.87 7.33
C LYS A 314 20.74 37.17 7.60
N GLY A 315 20.84 37.53 8.87
CA GLY A 315 21.63 38.71 9.28
C GLY A 315 20.78 39.92 9.69
N PRO A 316 21.33 41.12 9.68
CA PRO A 316 20.64 42.32 10.17
C PRO A 316 19.41 42.73 9.33
N GLU A 317 19.22 42.13 8.18
CA GLU A 317 18.08 42.41 7.30
C GLU A 317 16.97 41.31 7.35
N LYS A 318 17.08 40.39 8.27
CA LYS A 318 16.16 39.22 8.39
C LYS A 318 14.66 39.58 8.50
N ASP A 319 14.35 40.77 8.94
CA ASP A 319 12.97 41.26 9.12
C ASP A 319 12.44 42.07 7.92
N LYS A 320 13.21 42.18 6.84
CA LYS A 320 12.78 42.89 5.62
C LYS A 320 12.08 41.92 4.69
N LEU A 321 10.85 42.26 4.32
CA LEU A 321 10.11 41.58 3.25
C LEU A 321 10.70 42.02 1.90
N LEU A 322 11.26 41.06 1.16
CA LEU A 322 11.64 41.27 -0.24
C LEU A 322 10.45 40.89 -1.11
N ILE A 323 9.90 41.87 -1.86
CA ILE A 323 8.78 41.66 -2.80
C ILE A 323 9.36 41.62 -4.20
#